data_a408484c62e2cd4b9178c4bc9c8ddad5
#
_entry.id   a408484c62e2cd4b9178c4bc9c8ddad5
#
_cell.length_a   1.000
_cell.length_b   1.000
_cell.length_c   1.000
_cell.angle_alpha   90.00
_cell.angle_beta   90.00
_cell.angle_gamma   90.00
#
_symmetry.space_group_name_H-M   'P 1'
#
loop_
_entity.id
_entity.type
_entity.pdbx_description
1 polymer ?
#
loop_
_entity_poly.entity_id
_entity_poly.type
_entity_poly.pdbx_seq_one_letter_code
_entity_poly.pdbx_strand_id
1 'polypeptide(L)'
;MSFRSVRRYLAKRYPAAKRLRKHIQRADYLVWLASSEGPRQAYFLRRFTPSQPLLYLLRLRHLFSKMTPRCREARDLFIPPSPAVKVRALRRYAAAFNLSIFVETGTLLGETVAAVADLFDRCVTIELSRSLWERASNALASRTNVSCLWGDSSVVLPKVLLHIESPALFWLDAHASAGETTHSGRDPIFDELAAIYSHPVKRHVILIDDARGHNAEAILATVPPTHCAAVRNDIIRITPVAALSRHHGARSMAA
;
A
#
# COMPACT_ATOMS: atom_id res chain seq x y z
N MET A 1 15.86 -13.97 -11.38
CA MET A 1 15.39 -14.98 -10.38
C MET A 1 13.96 -14.65 -10.02
N SER A 2 13.02 -15.58 -10.17
CA SER A 2 11.61 -15.32 -9.81
C SER A 2 11.48 -15.12 -8.28
N PHE A 3 10.50 -14.33 -7.86
CA PHE A 3 10.18 -14.07 -6.44
C PHE A 3 9.95 -15.38 -5.66
N ARG A 4 9.38 -16.40 -6.32
CA ARG A 4 9.24 -17.77 -5.78
C ARG A 4 10.60 -18.45 -5.55
N SER A 5 11.60 -18.20 -6.39
CA SER A 5 12.95 -18.75 -6.27
C SER A 5 13.72 -18.08 -5.12
N VAL A 6 13.63 -16.76 -5.00
CA VAL A 6 14.21 -15.99 -3.88
C VAL A 6 13.56 -16.40 -2.55
N ARG A 7 12.24 -16.57 -2.53
CA ARG A 7 11.49 -17.01 -1.35
C ARG A 7 11.88 -18.43 -0.91
N ARG A 8 12.07 -19.37 -1.86
CA ARG A 8 12.57 -20.74 -1.56
C ARG A 8 14.01 -20.71 -1.08
N TYR A 9 14.87 -19.92 -1.70
CA TYR A 9 16.28 -19.78 -1.32
C TYR A 9 16.42 -19.24 0.12
N LEU A 10 15.70 -18.17 0.46
CA LEU A 10 15.72 -17.57 1.78
C LEU A 10 15.10 -18.49 2.85
N ALA A 11 14.01 -19.19 2.54
CA ALA A 11 13.38 -20.15 3.44
C ALA A 11 14.29 -21.37 3.73
N LYS A 12 15.13 -21.76 2.76
CA LYS A 12 16.10 -22.85 2.92
C LYS A 12 17.34 -22.42 3.72
N ARG A 13 17.78 -21.17 3.53
CA ARG A 13 19.00 -20.64 4.17
C ARG A 13 18.77 -20.06 5.57
N TYR A 14 17.54 -19.70 5.90
CA TYR A 14 17.18 -19.12 7.19
C TYR A 14 15.93 -19.81 7.80
N PRO A 15 16.03 -21.06 8.26
CA PRO A 15 14.88 -21.78 8.84
C PRO A 15 14.33 -21.11 10.10
N ALA A 16 15.15 -20.33 10.82
CA ALA A 16 14.72 -19.49 11.94
C ALA A 16 13.76 -18.36 11.52
N ALA A 17 13.88 -17.85 10.30
CA ALA A 17 12.98 -16.80 9.76
C ALA A 17 11.54 -17.32 9.63
N LYS A 18 11.33 -18.61 9.34
CA LYS A 18 10.00 -19.23 9.24
C LYS A 18 9.28 -19.33 10.59
N ARG A 19 10.04 -19.56 11.68
CA ARG A 19 9.52 -19.54 13.06
C ARG A 19 9.27 -18.09 13.52
N LEU A 20 10.19 -17.19 13.22
CA LEU A 20 10.08 -15.76 13.50
C LEU A 20 8.86 -15.14 12.82
N ARG A 21 8.52 -15.53 11.57
CA ARG A 21 7.32 -15.09 10.86
C ARG A 21 6.03 -15.34 11.65
N LYS A 22 5.84 -16.58 12.19
CA LYS A 22 4.64 -16.89 12.98
C LYS A 22 4.53 -16.04 14.26
N HIS A 23 5.65 -15.70 14.87
CA HIS A 23 5.70 -14.88 16.08
C HIS A 23 5.50 -13.39 15.78
N ILE A 24 6.08 -12.89 14.69
CA ILE A 24 5.95 -11.48 14.28
C ILE A 24 4.55 -11.20 13.76
N GLN A 25 3.97 -12.04 12.90
CA GLN A 25 2.57 -11.90 12.47
C GLN A 25 1.59 -11.90 13.64
N ARG A 26 1.88 -12.68 14.70
CA ARG A 26 1.10 -12.68 15.93
C ARG A 26 1.28 -11.39 16.75
N ALA A 27 2.49 -10.85 16.78
CA ALA A 27 2.80 -9.60 17.48
C ALA A 27 2.21 -8.38 16.77
N ASP A 28 2.33 -8.28 15.44
CA ASP A 28 1.73 -7.21 14.64
C ASP A 28 0.20 -7.26 14.70
N TYR A 29 -0.39 -8.45 14.66
CA TYR A 29 -1.82 -8.64 14.86
C TYR A 29 -2.29 -8.20 16.25
N LEU A 30 -1.51 -8.47 17.30
CA LEU A 30 -1.81 -8.03 18.67
C LEU A 30 -1.62 -6.51 18.84
N VAL A 31 -0.65 -5.89 18.16
CA VAL A 31 -0.48 -4.43 18.14
C VAL A 31 -1.64 -3.77 17.38
N TRP A 32 -2.04 -4.35 16.24
CA TRP A 32 -3.20 -3.88 15.49
C TRP A 32 -4.49 -4.00 16.32
N LEU A 33 -4.70 -5.12 17.01
CA LEU A 33 -5.82 -5.31 17.93
C LEU A 33 -5.78 -4.33 19.12
N ALA A 34 -4.60 -3.97 19.61
CA ALA A 34 -4.44 -3.04 20.72
C ALA A 34 -4.56 -1.56 20.31
N SER A 35 -4.38 -1.25 19.02
CA SER A 35 -4.46 0.11 18.47
C SER A 35 -5.86 0.50 17.96
N SER A 36 -6.77 -0.46 17.78
CA SER A 36 -8.14 -0.23 17.33
C SER A 36 -9.07 -0.26 18.54
N GLU A 37 -9.64 0.86 18.92
CA GLU A 37 -10.56 1.00 20.05
C GLU A 37 -11.92 0.33 19.77
N GLY A 38 -12.24 -0.75 20.49
CA GLY A 38 -13.56 -1.36 20.46
C GLY A 38 -13.79 -2.49 21.49
N PRO A 39 -15.00 -2.60 22.06
CA PRO A 39 -15.30 -3.53 23.17
C PRO A 39 -15.18 -5.03 22.84
N ARG A 40 -15.17 -5.40 21.56
CA ARG A 40 -14.98 -6.80 21.14
C ARG A 40 -13.53 -7.28 21.29
N GLN A 41 -12.56 -6.37 21.40
CA GLN A 41 -11.13 -6.66 21.52
C GLN A 41 -10.72 -6.97 22.97
N ALA A 42 -11.40 -6.38 23.94
CA ALA A 42 -11.17 -6.67 25.37
C ALA A 42 -11.44 -8.15 25.74
N TYR A 43 -12.33 -8.83 24.99
CA TYR A 43 -12.64 -10.23 25.20
C TYR A 43 -11.50 -11.17 24.77
N PHE A 44 -10.82 -10.84 23.69
CA PHE A 44 -9.68 -11.62 23.18
C PHE A 44 -8.40 -11.42 24.01
N LEU A 45 -8.16 -10.19 24.47
CA LEU A 45 -7.00 -9.85 25.31
C LEU A 45 -7.09 -10.46 26.72
N ARG A 46 -8.29 -10.69 27.26
CA ARG A 46 -8.48 -11.34 28.57
C ARG A 46 -8.06 -12.82 28.61
N ARG A 47 -7.92 -13.47 27.47
CA ARG A 47 -7.51 -14.89 27.38
C ARG A 47 -6.00 -15.10 27.29
N PHE A 48 -5.23 -14.02 27.12
CA PHE A 48 -3.77 -14.03 27.14
C PHE A 48 -3.28 -13.19 28.33
N THR A 49 -2.51 -13.81 29.24
CA THR A 49 -2.02 -13.19 30.48
C THR A 49 -1.33 -11.84 30.22
N PRO A 50 -1.69 -10.76 30.93
CA PRO A 50 -1.36 -9.37 30.58
C PRO A 50 0.12 -8.98 30.70
N SER A 51 0.96 -9.77 31.36
CA SER A 51 2.34 -9.40 31.71
C SER A 51 3.42 -9.70 30.67
N GLN A 52 3.12 -10.50 29.65
CA GLN A 52 4.10 -10.97 28.66
C GLN A 52 4.10 -10.22 27.31
N PRO A 53 2.97 -9.71 26.76
CA PRO A 53 2.94 -9.16 25.39
C PRO A 53 3.73 -7.85 25.27
N LEU A 54 3.65 -6.97 26.23
CA LEU A 54 4.29 -5.65 26.17
C LEU A 54 5.81 -5.74 26.25
N LEU A 55 6.35 -6.59 27.13
CA LEU A 55 7.78 -6.86 27.25
C LEU A 55 8.32 -7.56 25.99
N TYR A 56 7.53 -8.45 25.40
CA TYR A 56 7.88 -9.11 24.15
C TYR A 56 7.92 -8.14 22.96
N LEU A 57 6.95 -7.21 22.89
CA LEU A 57 6.89 -6.14 21.89
C LEU A 57 8.05 -5.16 22.03
N LEU A 58 8.42 -4.77 23.25
CA LEU A 58 9.56 -3.90 23.52
C LEU A 58 10.88 -4.58 23.16
N ARG A 59 11.04 -5.87 23.44
CA ARG A 59 12.20 -6.68 23.04
C ARG A 59 12.30 -6.83 21.52
N LEU A 60 11.17 -7.08 20.83
CA LEU A 60 11.13 -7.15 19.37
C LEU A 60 11.49 -5.77 18.75
N ARG A 61 10.94 -4.66 19.27
CA ARG A 61 11.28 -3.30 18.81
C ARG A 61 12.77 -3.01 18.97
N HIS A 62 13.39 -3.43 20.08
CA HIS A 62 14.82 -3.28 20.32
C HIS A 62 15.67 -4.16 19.39
N LEU A 63 15.26 -5.41 19.15
CA LEU A 63 15.88 -6.30 18.18
C LEU A 63 15.81 -5.72 16.76
N PHE A 64 14.65 -5.17 16.36
CA PHE A 64 14.47 -4.57 15.04
C PHE A 64 15.23 -3.26 14.85
N SER A 65 15.44 -2.47 15.90
CA SER A 65 16.23 -1.24 15.83
C SER A 65 17.70 -1.48 15.51
N LYS A 66 18.22 -2.67 15.85
CA LYS A 66 19.61 -3.09 15.60
C LYS A 66 19.79 -3.93 14.32
N MET A 67 18.73 -4.13 13.54
CA MET A 67 18.81 -4.94 12.33
C MET A 67 19.63 -4.24 11.24
N THR A 68 20.53 -5.00 10.61
CA THR A 68 21.26 -4.55 9.44
C THR A 68 20.30 -4.26 8.27
N PRO A 69 20.69 -3.43 7.28
CA PRO A 69 19.87 -3.18 6.09
C PRO A 69 19.35 -4.47 5.42
N ARG A 70 20.21 -5.50 5.28
CA ARG A 70 19.84 -6.81 4.73
C ARG A 70 18.77 -7.54 5.53
N CYS A 71 18.79 -7.43 6.86
CA CYS A 71 17.76 -8.02 7.71
C CYS A 71 16.44 -7.25 7.62
N ARG A 72 16.49 -5.91 7.37
CA ARG A 72 15.29 -5.10 7.12
C ARG A 72 14.63 -5.48 5.80
N GLU A 73 15.40 -5.66 4.73
CA GLU A 73 14.90 -6.15 3.44
C GLU A 73 14.27 -7.53 3.55
N ALA A 74 14.91 -8.47 4.29
CA ALA A 74 14.35 -9.78 4.55
C ALA A 74 13.04 -9.70 5.37
N ARG A 75 12.96 -8.81 6.35
CA ARG A 75 11.72 -8.56 7.10
C ARG A 75 10.60 -8.08 6.18
N ASP A 76 10.88 -7.09 5.34
CA ASP A 76 9.91 -6.46 4.43
C ASP A 76 9.36 -7.46 3.39
N LEU A 77 10.08 -8.56 3.13
CA LEU A 77 9.62 -9.68 2.31
C LEU A 77 8.61 -10.61 3.02
N PHE A 78 8.61 -10.64 4.35
CA PHE A 78 7.82 -11.61 5.12
C PHE A 78 6.68 -11.00 5.94
N ILE A 79 6.76 -9.71 6.25
CA ILE A 79 5.80 -9.00 7.10
C ILE A 79 5.12 -7.93 6.27
N PRO A 80 3.77 -7.93 6.20
CA PRO A 80 3.04 -6.81 5.60
C PRO A 80 3.41 -5.51 6.33
N PRO A 81 3.58 -4.40 5.62
CA PRO A 81 3.73 -3.11 6.27
C PRO A 81 2.46 -2.78 7.05
N SER A 82 2.61 -2.12 8.20
CA SER A 82 1.45 -1.61 8.92
C SER A 82 0.75 -0.51 8.11
N PRO A 83 -0.55 -0.26 8.31
CA PRO A 83 -1.27 0.84 7.66
C PRO A 83 -0.54 2.19 7.79
N ALA A 84 0.09 2.45 8.93
CA ALA A 84 0.89 3.66 9.15
C ALA A 84 2.10 3.79 8.20
N VAL A 85 2.69 2.69 7.75
CA VAL A 85 3.78 2.70 6.75
C VAL A 85 3.22 3.04 5.37
N LYS A 86 2.06 2.49 5.00
CA LYS A 86 1.35 2.78 3.74
C LYS A 86 0.96 4.26 3.68
N VAL A 87 0.28 4.78 4.70
CA VAL A 87 -0.09 6.20 4.82
C VAL A 87 1.14 7.13 4.77
N ARG A 88 2.22 6.78 5.47
CA ARG A 88 3.46 7.56 5.40
C ARG A 88 4.07 7.59 4.00
N ALA A 89 3.99 6.49 3.26
CA ALA A 89 4.44 6.47 1.87
C ALA A 89 3.59 7.42 1.02
N LEU A 90 2.26 7.33 1.09
CA LEU A 90 1.33 8.21 0.37
C LEU A 90 1.61 9.69 0.67
N ARG A 91 1.68 10.08 1.95
CA ARG A 91 2.01 11.45 2.38
C ARG A 91 3.35 11.93 1.82
N ARG A 92 4.38 11.08 1.86
CA ARG A 92 5.70 11.41 1.34
C ARG A 92 5.67 11.67 -0.17
N TYR A 93 4.97 10.85 -0.94
CA TYR A 93 4.92 11.00 -2.40
C TYR A 93 4.02 12.16 -2.81
N ALA A 94 2.90 12.40 -2.14
CA ALA A 94 2.07 13.57 -2.35
C ALA A 94 2.90 14.86 -2.20
N ALA A 95 3.62 15.00 -1.10
CA ALA A 95 4.46 16.18 -0.84
C ALA A 95 5.66 16.28 -1.80
N ALA A 96 6.37 15.16 -2.08
CA ALA A 96 7.57 15.17 -2.91
C ALA A 96 7.29 15.56 -4.37
N PHE A 97 6.09 15.27 -4.87
CA PHE A 97 5.68 15.55 -6.25
C PHE A 97 4.66 16.67 -6.35
N ASN A 98 4.29 17.30 -5.22
CA ASN A 98 3.31 18.38 -5.12
C ASN A 98 1.99 18.01 -5.82
N LEU A 99 1.40 16.88 -5.39
CA LEU A 99 0.20 16.31 -6.01
C LEU A 99 -1.04 16.74 -5.24
N SER A 100 -2.04 17.23 -5.94
CA SER A 100 -3.33 17.68 -5.37
C SER A 100 -4.49 16.73 -5.69
N ILE A 101 -4.26 15.69 -6.48
CA ILE A 101 -5.26 14.68 -6.84
C ILE A 101 -4.81 13.31 -6.35
N PHE A 102 -5.71 12.60 -5.66
CA PHE A 102 -5.54 11.23 -5.22
C PHE A 102 -6.59 10.32 -5.84
N VAL A 103 -6.15 9.18 -6.38
CA VAL A 103 -7.04 8.16 -6.93
C VAL A 103 -6.67 6.82 -6.32
N GLU A 104 -7.66 6.15 -5.73
CA GLU A 104 -7.52 4.84 -5.11
C GLU A 104 -8.39 3.81 -5.82
N THR A 105 -7.89 2.60 -6.00
CA THR A 105 -8.68 1.43 -6.38
C THR A 105 -8.65 0.43 -5.24
N GLY A 106 -9.82 -0.17 -4.90
CA GLY A 106 -9.97 -1.01 -3.71
C GLY A 106 -10.19 -0.20 -2.43
N THR A 107 -11.36 0.45 -2.33
CA THR A 107 -11.71 1.33 -1.19
C THR A 107 -11.83 0.57 0.13
N LEU A 108 -12.36 -0.65 0.11
CA LEU A 108 -12.73 -1.46 1.28
C LEU A 108 -13.62 -0.67 2.25
N LEU A 109 -13.10 -0.21 3.38
CA LEU A 109 -13.83 0.62 4.37
C LEU A 109 -13.50 2.12 4.29
N GLY A 110 -12.67 2.52 3.32
CA GLY A 110 -12.27 3.91 3.10
C GLY A 110 -11.20 4.43 4.07
N GLU A 111 -10.53 3.55 4.82
CA GLU A 111 -9.55 3.95 5.85
C GLU A 111 -8.33 4.65 5.23
N THR A 112 -7.84 4.16 4.09
CA THR A 112 -6.65 4.73 3.43
C THR A 112 -6.96 6.13 2.88
N VAL A 113 -7.99 6.28 2.07
CA VAL A 113 -8.39 7.59 1.54
C VAL A 113 -8.71 8.57 2.68
N ALA A 114 -9.41 8.12 3.73
CA ALA A 114 -9.71 8.95 4.89
C ALA A 114 -8.45 9.47 5.60
N ALA A 115 -7.39 8.66 5.66
CA ALA A 115 -6.13 9.02 6.33
C ALA A 115 -5.27 10.01 5.55
N VAL A 116 -5.55 10.24 4.25
CA VAL A 116 -4.75 11.11 3.39
C VAL A 116 -5.54 12.23 2.72
N ALA A 117 -6.87 12.23 2.80
CA ALA A 117 -7.73 13.17 2.07
C ALA A 117 -7.43 14.64 2.38
N ASP A 118 -6.92 14.94 3.58
CA ASP A 118 -6.49 16.26 4.01
C ASP A 118 -5.30 16.85 3.22
N LEU A 119 -4.64 16.03 2.42
CA LEU A 119 -3.48 16.43 1.60
C LEU A 119 -3.84 16.80 0.17
N PHE A 120 -5.07 16.53 -0.26
CA PHE A 120 -5.47 16.63 -1.65
C PHE A 120 -6.71 17.52 -1.81
N ASP A 121 -6.75 18.26 -2.90
CA ASP A 121 -7.92 19.05 -3.29
C ASP A 121 -9.07 18.13 -3.73
N ARG A 122 -8.71 16.98 -4.33
CA ARG A 122 -9.67 16.01 -4.82
C ARG A 122 -9.17 14.58 -4.60
N CYS A 123 -10.04 13.76 -4.03
CA CYS A 123 -9.85 12.33 -3.89
C CYS A 123 -10.96 11.57 -4.61
N VAL A 124 -10.58 10.51 -5.33
CA VAL A 124 -11.52 9.55 -5.92
C VAL A 124 -11.12 8.18 -5.44
N THR A 125 -12.08 7.38 -4.96
CA THR A 125 -11.86 5.99 -4.59
C THR A 125 -12.89 5.09 -5.24
N ILE A 126 -12.49 3.88 -5.67
CA ILE A 126 -13.30 2.96 -6.47
C ILE A 126 -13.42 1.65 -5.74
N GLU A 127 -14.66 1.16 -5.55
CA GLU A 127 -14.94 -0.09 -4.86
C GLU A 127 -15.85 -1.00 -5.71
N LEU A 128 -15.44 -2.25 -5.86
CA LEU A 128 -16.17 -3.25 -6.65
C LEU A 128 -17.41 -3.77 -5.91
N SER A 129 -17.26 -4.11 -4.62
CA SER A 129 -18.34 -4.64 -3.80
C SER A 129 -19.33 -3.55 -3.44
N ARG A 130 -20.60 -3.74 -3.81
CA ARG A 130 -21.65 -2.77 -3.51
C ARG A 130 -21.82 -2.55 -2.02
N SER A 131 -21.77 -3.62 -1.22
CA SER A 131 -21.92 -3.55 0.22
C SER A 131 -20.78 -2.78 0.90
N LEU A 132 -19.55 -2.94 0.42
CA LEU A 132 -18.38 -2.20 0.91
C LEU A 132 -18.43 -0.74 0.44
N TRP A 133 -18.81 -0.49 -0.81
CA TRP A 133 -19.00 0.86 -1.33
C TRP A 133 -20.05 1.65 -0.52
N GLU A 134 -21.20 1.06 -0.20
CA GLU A 134 -22.24 1.72 0.61
C GLU A 134 -21.70 2.09 2.00
N ARG A 135 -20.95 1.19 2.64
CA ARG A 135 -20.32 1.43 3.94
C ARG A 135 -19.24 2.51 3.88
N ALA A 136 -18.35 2.44 2.90
CA ALA A 136 -17.29 3.42 2.72
C ALA A 136 -17.87 4.81 2.37
N SER A 137 -18.87 4.88 1.48
CA SER A 137 -19.56 6.12 1.11
C SER A 137 -20.18 6.80 2.32
N ASN A 138 -20.85 6.02 3.20
CA ASN A 138 -21.42 6.55 4.45
C ASN A 138 -20.32 7.04 5.40
N ALA A 139 -19.24 6.31 5.55
CA ALA A 139 -18.12 6.70 6.42
C ALA A 139 -17.37 7.97 5.92
N LEU A 140 -17.36 8.18 4.61
CA LEU A 140 -16.69 9.31 3.95
C LEU A 140 -17.61 10.50 3.67
N ALA A 141 -18.90 10.41 3.97
CA ALA A 141 -19.92 11.41 3.60
C ALA A 141 -19.63 12.85 4.08
N SER A 142 -18.92 13.00 5.20
CA SER A 142 -18.52 14.32 5.72
C SER A 142 -17.33 14.96 4.97
N ARG A 143 -16.66 14.22 4.09
CA ARG A 143 -15.49 14.70 3.35
C ARG A 143 -15.87 15.20 1.97
N THR A 144 -16.01 16.50 1.82
CA THR A 144 -16.50 17.14 0.60
C THR A 144 -15.57 16.97 -0.61
N ASN A 145 -14.30 16.69 -0.37
CA ASN A 145 -13.28 16.46 -1.39
C ASN A 145 -13.11 14.98 -1.81
N VAL A 146 -13.91 14.05 -1.25
CA VAL A 146 -13.83 12.63 -1.55
C VAL A 146 -15.05 12.16 -2.32
N SER A 147 -14.82 11.52 -3.48
CA SER A 147 -15.83 10.84 -4.27
C SER A 147 -15.61 9.33 -4.23
N CYS A 148 -16.59 8.60 -3.69
CA CYS A 148 -16.56 7.13 -3.66
C CYS A 148 -17.40 6.58 -4.80
N LEU A 149 -16.78 5.86 -5.73
CA LEU A 149 -17.42 5.32 -6.94
C LEU A 149 -17.59 3.80 -6.82
N TRP A 150 -18.75 3.33 -7.22
CA TRP A 150 -19.03 1.89 -7.28
C TRP A 150 -18.75 1.33 -8.67
N GLY A 151 -18.02 0.21 -8.74
CA GLY A 151 -17.80 -0.55 -9.96
C GLY A 151 -16.42 -1.19 -10.04
N ASP A 152 -16.22 -1.95 -11.13
CA ASP A 152 -14.94 -2.54 -11.47
C ASP A 152 -13.93 -1.44 -11.84
N SER A 153 -12.78 -1.42 -11.18
CA SER A 153 -11.76 -0.40 -11.40
C SER A 153 -11.20 -0.42 -12.82
N SER A 154 -11.13 -1.58 -13.47
CA SER A 154 -10.72 -1.68 -14.88
C SER A 154 -11.65 -0.91 -15.84
N VAL A 155 -12.91 -0.72 -15.45
CA VAL A 155 -13.95 -0.01 -16.22
C VAL A 155 -14.15 1.44 -15.74
N VAL A 156 -14.09 1.64 -14.43
CA VAL A 156 -14.38 2.97 -13.82
C VAL A 156 -13.18 3.90 -13.91
N LEU A 157 -11.95 3.39 -13.70
CA LEU A 157 -10.74 4.20 -13.73
C LEU A 157 -10.51 4.95 -15.07
N PRO A 158 -10.72 4.32 -16.26
CA PRO A 158 -10.64 5.07 -17.52
C PRO A 158 -11.59 6.28 -17.59
N LYS A 159 -12.78 6.18 -16.99
CA LYS A 159 -13.75 7.30 -16.94
C LYS A 159 -13.28 8.38 -15.97
N VAL A 160 -12.70 8.01 -14.82
CA VAL A 160 -12.12 8.96 -13.87
C VAL A 160 -10.97 9.73 -14.52
N LEU A 161 -10.13 9.05 -15.31
CA LEU A 161 -9.00 9.66 -16.01
C LEU A 161 -9.42 10.76 -16.98
N LEU A 162 -10.59 10.68 -17.62
CA LEU A 162 -11.11 11.75 -18.51
C LEU A 162 -11.26 13.10 -17.80
N HIS A 163 -11.31 13.11 -16.46
CA HIS A 163 -11.50 14.32 -15.65
C HIS A 163 -10.24 14.66 -14.83
N ILE A 164 -9.07 14.10 -15.18
CA ILE A 164 -7.79 14.39 -14.53
C ILE A 164 -6.92 15.21 -15.49
N GLU A 165 -6.73 16.49 -15.17
CA GLU A 165 -6.00 17.44 -16.01
C GLU A 165 -4.58 17.72 -15.51
N SER A 166 -4.21 17.22 -14.34
CA SER A 166 -2.91 17.42 -13.70
C SER A 166 -2.34 16.11 -13.15
N PRO A 167 -1.03 16.06 -12.80
CA PRO A 167 -0.45 14.88 -12.19
C PRO A 167 -1.18 14.48 -10.91
N ALA A 168 -1.44 13.18 -10.78
CA ALA A 168 -2.16 12.58 -9.66
C ALA A 168 -1.31 11.49 -8.99
N LEU A 169 -1.61 11.21 -7.72
CA LEU A 169 -1.13 10.04 -6.99
C LEU A 169 -2.16 8.93 -7.11
N PHE A 170 -1.77 7.82 -7.70
CA PHE A 170 -2.56 6.59 -7.75
C PHE A 170 -2.12 5.64 -6.65
N TRP A 171 -3.09 5.08 -5.93
CA TRP A 171 -2.93 3.98 -4.99
C TRP A 171 -3.75 2.80 -5.49
N LEU A 172 -3.07 1.79 -6.04
CA LEU A 172 -3.72 0.62 -6.63
C LEU A 172 -3.68 -0.53 -5.62
N ASP A 173 -4.84 -0.85 -5.05
CA ASP A 173 -5.05 -1.86 -4.01
C ASP A 173 -6.26 -2.78 -4.34
N ALA A 174 -6.72 -2.76 -5.60
CA ALA A 174 -7.85 -3.55 -6.09
C ALA A 174 -7.43 -4.97 -6.49
N HIS A 175 -6.70 -5.67 -5.62
CA HIS A 175 -6.33 -7.06 -5.90
C HIS A 175 -7.43 -8.05 -5.48
N ALA A 176 -7.45 -9.22 -6.14
CA ALA A 176 -8.37 -10.30 -5.83
C ALA A 176 -8.11 -10.84 -4.41
N SER A 177 -8.82 -10.32 -3.43
CA SER A 177 -8.94 -10.93 -2.10
C SER A 177 -9.95 -12.07 -2.16
N ALA A 178 -9.68 -13.18 -1.49
CA ALA A 178 -10.64 -14.29 -1.38
C ALA A 178 -11.91 -13.77 -0.65
N GLY A 179 -13.04 -13.66 -1.37
CA GLY A 179 -14.30 -13.18 -0.81
C GLY A 179 -15.19 -12.44 -1.82
N GLU A 180 -15.98 -11.49 -1.34
CA GLU A 180 -16.99 -10.72 -2.09
C GLU A 180 -16.42 -9.79 -3.18
N THR A 181 -15.08 -9.72 -3.34
CA THR A 181 -14.39 -8.74 -4.16
C THR A 181 -13.97 -9.23 -5.55
N THR A 182 -14.35 -10.45 -5.96
CA THR A 182 -13.95 -10.99 -7.25
C THR A 182 -15.13 -11.27 -8.18
N HIS A 183 -15.34 -10.44 -9.21
CA HIS A 183 -16.30 -10.74 -10.27
C HIS A 183 -15.70 -11.55 -11.42
N SER A 184 -14.42 -11.42 -11.75
CA SER A 184 -13.79 -12.04 -12.93
C SER A 184 -12.64 -12.99 -12.63
N GLY A 185 -12.18 -13.07 -11.40
CA GLY A 185 -10.97 -13.85 -11.04
C GLY A 185 -9.67 -13.32 -11.65
N ARG A 186 -9.71 -12.19 -12.37
CA ARG A 186 -8.57 -11.53 -13.01
C ARG A 186 -8.12 -10.33 -12.16
N ASP A 187 -6.81 -10.21 -11.97
CA ASP A 187 -6.20 -9.06 -11.31
C ASP A 187 -6.32 -7.82 -12.22
N PRO A 188 -7.03 -6.74 -11.83
CA PRO A 188 -7.24 -5.56 -12.65
C PRO A 188 -5.98 -4.71 -12.87
N ILE A 189 -4.89 -4.99 -12.18
CA ILE A 189 -3.69 -4.14 -12.12
C ILE A 189 -3.12 -3.78 -13.49
N PHE A 190 -3.12 -4.73 -14.44
CA PHE A 190 -2.57 -4.47 -15.78
C PHE A 190 -3.48 -3.58 -16.62
N ASP A 191 -4.79 -3.69 -16.47
CA ASP A 191 -5.77 -2.85 -17.16
C ASP A 191 -5.73 -1.43 -16.56
N GLU A 192 -5.60 -1.30 -15.25
CA GLU A 192 -5.41 -0.04 -14.54
C GLU A 192 -4.13 0.67 -14.98
N LEU A 193 -3.01 -0.04 -15.01
CA LEU A 193 -1.72 0.51 -15.47
C LEU A 193 -1.77 0.94 -16.93
N ALA A 194 -2.37 0.14 -17.81
CA ALA A 194 -2.53 0.47 -19.21
C ALA A 194 -3.35 1.76 -19.39
N ALA A 195 -4.44 1.93 -18.63
CA ALA A 195 -5.25 3.13 -18.65
C ALA A 195 -4.44 4.35 -18.20
N ILE A 196 -3.71 4.25 -17.08
CA ILE A 196 -2.90 5.35 -16.53
C ILE A 196 -1.76 5.72 -17.51
N TYR A 197 -1.07 4.74 -18.10
CA TYR A 197 0.02 5.00 -19.04
C TYR A 197 -0.46 5.60 -20.37
N SER A 198 -1.69 5.30 -20.79
CA SER A 198 -2.31 5.87 -21.99
C SER A 198 -2.78 7.32 -21.78
N HIS A 199 -2.93 7.75 -20.51
CA HIS A 199 -3.43 9.08 -20.19
C HIS A 199 -2.53 10.20 -20.75
N PRO A 200 -3.09 11.34 -21.23
CA PRO A 200 -2.30 12.46 -21.76
C PRO A 200 -1.29 13.05 -20.76
N VAL A 201 -1.69 13.18 -19.49
CA VAL A 201 -0.81 13.61 -18.40
C VAL A 201 0.16 12.48 -18.08
N LYS A 202 1.47 12.68 -18.29
CA LYS A 202 2.50 11.62 -18.18
C LYS A 202 3.27 11.60 -16.86
N ARG A 203 2.99 12.52 -15.94
CA ARG A 203 3.78 12.66 -14.69
C ARG A 203 3.04 12.17 -13.46
N HIS A 204 2.19 11.17 -13.63
CA HIS A 204 1.55 10.50 -12.52
C HIS A 204 2.53 9.76 -11.63
N VAL A 205 2.24 9.68 -10.35
CA VAL A 205 2.91 8.79 -9.39
C VAL A 205 1.99 7.62 -9.10
N ILE A 206 2.49 6.39 -9.21
CA ILE A 206 1.69 5.18 -9.00
C ILE A 206 2.35 4.38 -7.89
N LEU A 207 1.57 4.07 -6.86
CA LEU A 207 1.95 3.19 -5.77
C LEU A 207 0.99 2.00 -5.79
N ILE A 208 1.55 0.78 -5.84
CA ILE A 208 0.76 -0.46 -5.87
C ILE A 208 1.01 -1.19 -4.57
N ASP A 209 -0.06 -1.53 -3.85
CA ASP A 209 0.02 -2.23 -2.58
C ASP A 209 0.32 -3.72 -2.76
N ASP A 210 0.67 -4.36 -1.67
CA ASP A 210 0.89 -5.80 -1.56
C ASP A 210 1.74 -6.40 -2.69
N ALA A 211 2.89 -5.77 -2.99
CA ALA A 211 3.82 -6.18 -4.07
C ALA A 211 4.14 -7.68 -4.08
N ARG A 212 4.08 -8.34 -2.91
CA ARG A 212 4.28 -9.80 -2.78
C ARG A 212 3.09 -10.62 -3.27
N GLY A 213 1.89 -10.03 -3.37
CA GLY A 213 0.66 -10.63 -3.90
C GLY A 213 0.65 -10.65 -5.42
N HIS A 214 1.35 -9.72 -6.04
CA HIS A 214 1.43 -9.55 -7.48
C HIS A 214 2.63 -10.26 -8.12
N ASN A 215 2.59 -10.41 -9.43
CA ASN A 215 3.78 -10.69 -10.24
C ASN A 215 4.55 -9.38 -10.46
N ALA A 216 5.32 -8.96 -9.44
CA ALA A 216 6.05 -7.69 -9.47
C ALA A 216 7.01 -7.58 -10.68
N GLU A 217 7.60 -8.69 -11.15
CA GLU A 217 8.49 -8.72 -12.31
C GLU A 217 7.71 -8.35 -13.59
N ALA A 218 6.51 -8.91 -13.77
CA ALA A 218 5.65 -8.57 -14.90
C ALA A 218 5.18 -7.10 -14.84
N ILE A 219 4.84 -6.59 -13.66
CA ILE A 219 4.46 -5.18 -13.47
C ILE A 219 5.64 -4.27 -13.82
N LEU A 220 6.84 -4.56 -13.31
CA LEU A 220 8.04 -3.78 -13.58
C LEU A 220 8.39 -3.75 -15.08
N ALA A 221 8.10 -4.82 -15.81
CA ALA A 221 8.29 -4.90 -17.26
C ALA A 221 7.35 -3.96 -18.06
N THR A 222 6.23 -3.53 -17.47
CA THR A 222 5.28 -2.59 -18.14
C THR A 222 5.66 -1.12 -17.95
N VAL A 223 6.62 -0.82 -17.05
CA VAL A 223 6.97 0.56 -16.70
C VAL A 223 7.56 1.30 -17.89
N PRO A 224 6.97 2.42 -18.34
CA PRO A 224 7.46 3.14 -19.50
C PRO A 224 8.80 3.83 -19.20
N PRO A 225 9.63 4.11 -20.22
CA PRO A 225 10.95 4.75 -20.06
C PRO A 225 10.91 6.13 -19.38
N THR A 226 9.75 6.78 -19.35
CA THR A 226 9.52 8.07 -18.67
C THR A 226 9.41 7.94 -17.15
N HIS A 227 9.36 6.71 -16.63
CA HIS A 227 9.24 6.42 -15.21
C HIS A 227 10.35 5.47 -14.75
N CYS A 228 10.65 5.52 -13.47
CA CYS A 228 11.43 4.52 -12.78
C CYS A 228 10.58 3.81 -11.74
N ALA A 229 10.94 2.57 -11.44
CA ALA A 229 10.21 1.77 -10.46
C ALA A 229 11.15 1.19 -9.40
N ALA A 230 10.63 1.03 -8.18
CA ALA A 230 11.29 0.38 -7.06
C ALA A 230 10.28 -0.32 -6.16
N VAL A 231 10.67 -1.44 -5.56
CA VAL A 231 9.85 -2.15 -4.56
C VAL A 231 10.45 -1.91 -3.19
N ARG A 232 9.66 -1.34 -2.27
CA ARG A 232 10.06 -1.12 -0.89
C ARG A 232 8.86 -1.17 0.05
N ASN A 233 9.00 -1.82 1.20
CA ASN A 233 7.94 -2.00 2.19
C ASN A 233 6.68 -2.60 1.55
N ASP A 234 6.84 -3.62 0.71
CA ASP A 234 5.77 -4.30 0.01
C ASP A 234 4.90 -3.41 -0.92
N ILE A 235 5.43 -2.24 -1.30
CA ILE A 235 4.79 -1.30 -2.22
C ILE A 235 5.65 -1.19 -3.47
N ILE A 236 5.09 -1.43 -4.67
CA ILE A 236 5.71 -1.07 -5.94
C ILE A 236 5.48 0.43 -6.15
N ARG A 237 6.52 1.15 -6.45
CA ARG A 237 6.55 2.61 -6.59
C ARG A 237 7.02 2.97 -7.97
N ILE A 238 6.15 3.59 -8.75
CA ILE A 238 6.43 4.01 -10.12
C ILE A 238 6.35 5.53 -10.15
N THR A 239 7.46 6.18 -10.49
CA THR A 239 7.59 7.64 -10.41
C THR A 239 8.23 8.22 -11.65
N PRO A 240 7.89 9.45 -12.05
CA PRO A 240 8.50 10.13 -13.18
C PRO A 240 10.01 10.32 -13.00
N VAL A 241 10.82 10.00 -14.02
CA VAL A 241 12.30 10.10 -14.00
C VAL A 241 12.77 11.53 -13.72
N ALA A 242 12.12 12.55 -14.30
CA ALA A 242 12.52 13.96 -14.16
C ALA A 242 12.44 14.53 -12.74
N ALA A 243 11.74 13.85 -11.82
CA ALA A 243 11.64 14.29 -10.42
C ALA A 243 12.80 13.78 -9.56
N LEU A 244 13.48 12.71 -9.94
CA LEU A 244 14.61 12.17 -9.18
C LEU A 244 15.86 13.05 -9.26
N SER A 245 16.06 13.77 -10.37
CA SER A 245 17.22 14.64 -10.55
C SER A 245 17.22 15.88 -9.63
N ARG A 246 16.07 16.31 -9.15
CA ARG A 246 15.98 17.48 -8.23
C ARG A 246 16.27 17.14 -6.76
N HIS A 247 16.15 15.87 -6.34
CA HIS A 247 16.40 15.47 -4.95
C HIS A 247 17.83 15.06 -4.65
N HIS A 248 18.63 14.67 -5.67
CA HIS A 248 20.04 14.34 -5.46
C HIS A 248 20.95 15.57 -5.41
N GLY A 249 20.53 16.69 -5.98
CA GLY A 249 21.29 17.96 -5.93
C GLY A 249 21.23 18.70 -4.59
N ALA A 250 20.21 18.44 -3.76
CA ALA A 250 20.03 19.17 -2.48
C ALA A 250 20.78 18.53 -1.28
N ARG A 251 21.37 17.33 -1.46
CA ARG A 251 22.13 16.67 -0.39
C ARG A 251 23.64 16.73 -0.52
N SER A 252 24.16 17.34 -1.60
CA SER A 252 25.61 17.48 -1.80
C SER A 252 26.20 18.82 -1.30
N MET A 253 25.41 19.69 -0.64
CA MET A 253 25.90 20.97 -0.11
C MET A 253 25.63 21.15 1.38
N ALA A 254 25.69 20.08 2.18
CA ALA A 254 25.77 20.17 3.64
C ALA A 254 26.67 19.04 4.14
N ALA A 255 27.97 19.22 4.01
CA ALA A 255 29.01 18.57 4.79
C ALA A 255 29.48 19.56 5.85
#